data_5476f5a51588b6ad990c4f95520eef27
#
_entry.id   5476f5a51588b6ad990c4f95520eef27
#
_cell.length_a   1.000
_cell.length_b   1.000
_cell.length_c   1.000
_cell.angle_alpha   90.00
_cell.angle_beta   90.00
_cell.angle_gamma   90.00
#
_symmetry.space_group_name_H-M   'P 1'
#
loop_
_entity.id
_entity.type
_entity.pdbx_description
1 polymer ?
#
loop_
_entity_poly.entity_id
_entity_poly.type
_entity_poly.pdbx_seq_one_letter_code
_entity_poly.pdbx_strand_id
1 'polypeptide(L)'
;VLYILIALVLTGMVSYTELKVDDPLAFVFERIGMHKIGYIISISAVVATTSVLLVFQLGQPRIWMSMSRDGLLPKKFSEVHPTYGTPGFATIITGIFVGVPAMFMSISRMTDLTSIGTLFAFVLVCFGVLVLPRLSPSIKGQAFRLPYINGQYIIPALALIFLYFGQHRILNAVKEAGNEGYQEILFLVFTFIFIVVAILSFLKKYSIIPIIGAMCCLYLMIEIPPVSWLWFFVWMTIGLVIYNLYSKKHSLLAKN
;
A
#
# COMPACT_ATOMS: atom_id res chain seq x y z
N VAL A 1 -10.09 13.95 -8.03
CA VAL A 1 -10.37 15.06 -8.95
C VAL A 1 -9.11 15.91 -9.17
N LEU A 2 -8.48 16.45 -8.11
CA LEU A 2 -7.32 17.36 -8.22
C LEU A 2 -6.16 16.76 -9.02
N TYR A 3 -5.74 15.53 -8.71
CA TYR A 3 -4.65 14.85 -9.44
C TYR A 3 -4.96 14.62 -10.92
N ILE A 4 -6.23 14.32 -11.25
CA ILE A 4 -6.64 14.15 -12.65
C ILE A 4 -6.53 15.47 -13.40
N LEU A 5 -6.99 16.56 -12.80
CA LEU A 5 -6.88 17.90 -13.41
C LEU A 5 -5.42 18.31 -13.60
N ILE A 6 -4.56 18.11 -12.61
CA ILE A 6 -3.13 18.39 -12.73
C ILE A 6 -2.50 17.56 -13.85
N ALA A 7 -2.78 16.26 -13.89
CA ALA A 7 -2.25 15.39 -14.94
C ALA A 7 -2.70 15.82 -16.34
N LEU A 8 -3.97 16.20 -16.53
CA LEU A 8 -4.48 16.71 -17.78
C LEU A 8 -3.80 18.02 -18.20
N VAL A 9 -3.58 18.94 -17.27
CA VAL A 9 -2.89 20.21 -17.55
C VAL A 9 -1.44 19.95 -17.94
N LEU A 10 -0.70 19.14 -17.17
CA LEU A 10 0.71 18.86 -17.43
C LEU A 10 0.91 18.17 -18.79
N THR A 11 0.11 17.14 -19.10
CA THR A 11 0.20 16.43 -20.39
C THR A 11 -0.32 17.24 -21.56
N GLY A 12 -1.17 18.25 -21.32
CA GLY A 12 -1.59 19.22 -22.33
C GLY A 12 -0.54 20.29 -22.63
N MET A 13 0.36 20.58 -21.68
CA MET A 13 1.41 21.60 -21.83
C MET A 13 2.72 21.06 -22.41
N VAL A 14 3.08 19.80 -22.04
CA VAL A 14 4.34 19.16 -22.43
C VAL A 14 4.08 17.68 -22.75
N SER A 15 4.86 17.10 -23.67
CA SER A 15 4.74 15.68 -24.00
C SER A 15 5.00 14.80 -22.75
N TYR A 16 4.17 13.77 -22.55
CA TYR A 16 4.30 12.86 -21.42
C TYR A 16 5.68 12.16 -21.35
N THR A 17 6.36 12.00 -22.49
CA THR A 17 7.70 11.42 -22.58
C THR A 17 8.77 12.30 -21.92
N GLU A 18 8.58 13.62 -21.89
CA GLU A 18 9.48 14.58 -21.27
C GLU A 18 9.21 14.73 -19.76
N LEU A 19 8.05 14.27 -19.27
CA LEU A 19 7.67 14.38 -17.86
C LEU A 19 8.35 13.35 -16.95
N LYS A 20 9.22 12.48 -17.47
CA LYS A 20 10.00 11.52 -16.70
C LYS A 20 11.20 12.18 -16.00
N VAL A 21 10.93 13.15 -15.15
CA VAL A 21 11.90 13.91 -14.35
C VAL A 21 11.51 13.86 -12.87
N ASP A 22 12.43 14.19 -11.98
CA ASP A 22 12.21 14.14 -10.53
C ASP A 22 11.20 15.19 -10.02
N ASP A 23 11.11 16.34 -10.69
CA ASP A 23 10.13 17.42 -10.39
C ASP A 23 9.36 17.82 -11.67
N PRO A 24 8.34 17.05 -12.07
CA PRO A 24 7.58 17.33 -13.29
C PRO A 24 6.84 18.67 -13.28
N LEU A 25 6.38 19.11 -12.11
CA LEU A 25 5.63 20.36 -12.00
C LEU A 25 6.52 21.58 -12.29
N ALA A 26 7.67 21.69 -11.64
CA ALA A 26 8.59 22.80 -11.89
C ALA A 26 9.15 22.76 -13.31
N PHE A 27 9.48 21.57 -13.82
CA PHE A 27 9.99 21.36 -15.16
C PHE A 27 9.05 21.94 -16.25
N VAL A 28 7.74 21.70 -16.15
CA VAL A 28 6.77 22.21 -17.11
C VAL A 28 6.78 23.74 -17.14
N PHE A 29 6.79 24.40 -15.96
CA PHE A 29 6.83 25.86 -15.90
C PHE A 29 8.15 26.45 -16.40
N GLU A 30 9.26 25.79 -16.18
CA GLU A 30 10.55 26.17 -16.78
C GLU A 30 10.54 26.03 -18.30
N ARG A 31 9.96 24.94 -18.82
CA ARG A 31 9.88 24.69 -20.28
C ARG A 31 9.07 25.72 -21.04
N ILE A 32 8.03 26.28 -20.44
CA ILE A 32 7.22 27.36 -21.03
C ILE A 32 7.77 28.78 -20.74
N GLY A 33 8.98 28.87 -20.16
CA GLY A 33 9.66 30.13 -19.87
C GLY A 33 9.23 30.87 -18.61
N MET A 34 8.43 30.24 -17.75
CA MET A 34 7.95 30.80 -16.48
C MET A 34 8.87 30.44 -15.30
N HIS A 35 10.17 30.75 -15.41
CA HIS A 35 11.19 30.33 -14.42
C HIS A 35 10.89 30.76 -12.99
N LYS A 36 10.29 31.95 -12.76
CA LYS A 36 9.92 32.40 -11.41
C LYS A 36 8.87 31.52 -10.75
N ILE A 37 7.90 31.05 -11.53
CA ILE A 37 6.85 30.15 -11.04
C ILE A 37 7.44 28.75 -10.77
N GLY A 38 8.28 28.24 -11.67
CA GLY A 38 9.00 26.98 -11.46
C GLY A 38 9.79 26.99 -10.15
N TYR A 39 10.53 28.06 -9.88
CA TYR A 39 11.28 28.22 -8.61
C TYR A 39 10.39 28.22 -7.36
N ILE A 40 9.25 28.93 -7.38
CA ILE A 40 8.29 28.93 -6.27
C ILE A 40 7.71 27.54 -6.05
N ILE A 41 7.41 26.81 -7.13
CA ILE A 41 6.88 25.44 -7.05
C ILE A 41 7.91 24.51 -6.43
N SER A 42 9.17 24.55 -6.86
CA SER A 42 10.24 23.71 -6.29
C SER A 42 10.44 23.97 -4.80
N ILE A 43 10.46 25.22 -4.36
CA ILE A 43 10.52 25.53 -2.92
C ILE A 43 9.31 24.97 -2.18
N SER A 44 8.10 25.15 -2.74
CA SER A 44 6.87 24.66 -2.14
C SER A 44 6.88 23.12 -2.03
N ALA A 45 7.42 22.43 -3.04
CA ALA A 45 7.58 20.98 -3.02
C ALA A 45 8.50 20.52 -1.90
N VAL A 46 9.64 21.19 -1.69
CA VAL A 46 10.58 20.88 -0.59
C VAL A 46 9.90 21.07 0.77
N VAL A 47 9.19 22.17 0.97
CA VAL A 47 8.46 22.43 2.23
C VAL A 47 7.37 21.39 2.47
N ALA A 48 6.60 21.07 1.44
CA ALA A 48 5.53 20.05 1.52
C ALA A 48 6.11 18.67 1.85
N THR A 49 7.15 18.24 1.15
CA THR A 49 7.81 16.94 1.37
C THR A 49 8.40 16.86 2.79
N THR A 50 9.05 17.92 3.24
CA THR A 50 9.60 17.98 4.62
C THR A 50 8.48 17.85 5.67
N SER A 51 7.35 18.51 5.46
CA SER A 51 6.20 18.42 6.37
C SER A 51 5.63 16.99 6.44
N VAL A 52 5.49 16.32 5.30
CA VAL A 52 5.04 14.92 5.22
C VAL A 52 6.04 14.00 5.93
N LEU A 53 7.34 14.19 5.69
CA LEU A 53 8.40 13.39 6.31
C LEU A 53 8.38 13.51 7.85
N LEU A 54 8.15 14.71 8.39
CA LEU A 54 7.98 14.93 9.82
C LEU A 54 6.77 14.16 10.38
N VAL A 55 5.64 14.17 9.68
CA VAL A 55 4.44 13.44 10.12
C VAL A 55 4.70 11.93 10.17
N PHE A 56 5.34 11.36 9.15
CA PHE A 56 5.69 9.94 9.15
C PHE A 56 6.73 9.60 10.23
N GLN A 57 7.72 10.47 10.43
CA GLN A 57 8.73 10.29 11.49
C GLN A 57 8.14 10.35 12.90
N LEU A 58 7.01 11.01 13.08
CA LEU A 58 6.26 11.00 14.36
C LEU A 58 5.31 9.79 14.46
N GLY A 59 4.74 9.35 13.36
CA GLY A 59 3.76 8.27 13.32
C GLY A 59 4.38 6.87 13.49
N GLN A 60 5.44 6.57 12.75
CA GLN A 60 6.06 5.24 12.73
C GLN A 60 6.56 4.76 14.10
N PRO A 61 7.28 5.56 14.92
CA PRO A 61 7.70 5.14 16.26
C PRO A 61 6.53 4.80 17.19
N ARG A 62 5.39 5.48 17.04
CA ARG A 62 4.18 5.20 17.82
C ARG A 62 3.56 3.85 17.48
N ILE A 63 3.61 3.45 16.21
CA ILE A 63 3.17 2.11 15.78
C ILE A 63 4.06 1.05 16.43
N TRP A 64 5.38 1.21 16.38
CA TRP A 64 6.31 0.29 17.03
C TRP A 64 6.14 0.24 18.55
N MET A 65 5.87 1.40 19.18
CA MET A 65 5.53 1.46 20.60
C MET A 65 4.27 0.66 20.93
N SER A 66 3.21 0.78 20.10
CA SER A 66 1.98 0.01 20.28
C SER A 66 2.24 -1.49 20.13
N MET A 67 2.95 -1.90 19.06
CA MET A 67 3.34 -3.30 18.84
C MET A 67 4.16 -3.87 20.03
N SER A 68 5.06 -3.05 20.60
CA SER A 68 5.84 -3.46 21.76
C SER A 68 4.99 -3.61 23.03
N ARG A 69 3.98 -2.76 23.22
CA ARG A 69 3.00 -2.88 24.31
C ARG A 69 2.16 -4.15 24.19
N ASP A 70 1.83 -4.57 22.97
CA ASP A 70 1.11 -5.81 22.67
C ASP A 70 2.03 -7.07 22.79
N GLY A 71 3.32 -6.87 23.08
CA GLY A 71 4.30 -7.95 23.22
C GLY A 71 4.89 -8.44 21.89
N LEU A 72 4.62 -7.77 20.78
CA LEU A 72 5.11 -8.16 19.45
C LEU A 72 6.56 -7.73 19.19
N LEU A 73 7.05 -6.70 19.89
CA LEU A 73 8.42 -6.18 19.82
C LEU A 73 9.05 -6.10 21.22
N PRO A 74 10.40 -6.04 21.33
CA PRO A 74 11.08 -5.87 22.61
C PRO A 74 10.61 -4.63 23.37
N LYS A 75 10.56 -4.70 24.71
CA LYS A 75 10.06 -3.64 25.60
C LYS A 75 10.73 -2.28 25.40
N LYS A 76 11.98 -2.25 24.94
CA LYS A 76 12.70 -0.99 24.63
C LYS A 76 11.98 -0.07 23.65
N PHE A 77 11.19 -0.64 22.72
CA PHE A 77 10.40 0.15 21.77
C PHE A 77 9.17 0.82 22.42
N SER A 78 8.73 0.35 23.59
CA SER A 78 7.60 0.94 24.34
C SER A 78 8.03 1.98 25.38
N GLU A 79 9.34 2.12 25.61
CA GLU A 79 9.87 3.11 26.57
C GLU A 79 9.65 4.53 26.07
N VAL A 80 9.07 5.36 26.92
CA VAL A 80 8.76 6.77 26.66
C VAL A 80 9.75 7.64 27.42
N HIS A 81 10.33 8.63 26.74
CA HIS A 81 11.24 9.57 27.37
C HIS A 81 10.51 10.38 28.46
N PRO A 82 11.03 10.43 29.69
CA PRO A 82 10.31 11.04 30.83
C PRO A 82 10.00 12.52 30.64
N THR A 83 10.88 13.28 29.97
CA THR A 83 10.73 14.72 29.77
C THR A 83 9.90 15.07 28.53
N TYR A 84 10.12 14.33 27.40
CA TYR A 84 9.50 14.67 26.11
C TYR A 84 8.22 13.89 25.82
N GLY A 85 7.90 12.86 26.57
CA GLY A 85 6.71 12.04 26.34
C GLY A 85 6.70 11.28 25.01
N THR A 86 7.88 11.08 24.38
CA THR A 86 8.03 10.44 23.06
C THR A 86 8.83 9.14 23.14
N PRO A 87 8.60 8.16 22.27
CA PRO A 87 9.36 6.91 22.23
C PRO A 87 10.74 7.14 21.59
N GLY A 88 11.70 7.69 22.34
CA GLY A 88 13.00 8.14 21.83
C GLY A 88 13.79 7.04 21.12
N PHE A 89 13.87 5.83 21.70
CA PHE A 89 14.56 4.71 21.08
C PHE A 89 13.93 4.32 19.73
N ALA A 90 12.61 4.19 19.68
CA ALA A 90 11.90 3.88 18.44
C ALA A 90 12.09 4.97 17.37
N THR A 91 12.12 6.25 17.78
CA THR A 91 12.35 7.39 16.86
C THR A 91 13.74 7.35 16.23
N ILE A 92 14.79 7.07 17.01
CA ILE A 92 16.17 6.96 16.49
C ILE A 92 16.27 5.79 15.51
N ILE A 93 15.74 4.62 15.87
CA ILE A 93 15.76 3.46 14.99
C ILE A 93 14.99 3.73 13.70
N THR A 94 13.82 4.37 13.77
CA THR A 94 13.08 4.78 12.56
C THR A 94 13.91 5.72 11.69
N GLY A 95 14.58 6.72 12.29
CA GLY A 95 15.43 7.65 11.55
C GLY A 95 16.57 6.96 10.81
N ILE A 96 17.25 5.99 11.44
CA ILE A 96 18.30 5.20 10.81
C ILE A 96 17.71 4.33 9.67
N PHE A 97 16.58 3.65 9.94
CA PHE A 97 15.94 2.76 8.97
C PHE A 97 15.44 3.48 7.72
N VAL A 98 15.07 4.74 7.84
CA VAL A 98 14.63 5.57 6.71
C VAL A 98 15.82 6.30 6.09
N GLY A 99 16.69 6.90 6.90
CA GLY A 99 17.78 7.75 6.43
C GLY A 99 18.86 6.97 5.68
N VAL A 100 19.27 5.79 6.18
CA VAL A 100 20.33 5.00 5.53
C VAL A 100 19.92 4.52 4.13
N PRO A 101 18.76 3.87 3.91
CA PRO A 101 18.34 3.51 2.56
C PRO A 101 18.15 4.72 1.64
N ALA A 102 17.63 5.84 2.16
CA ALA A 102 17.43 7.06 1.38
C ALA A 102 18.72 7.64 0.79
N MET A 103 19.88 7.39 1.43
CA MET A 103 21.17 7.83 0.91
C MET A 103 21.66 7.02 -0.30
N PHE A 104 21.22 5.77 -0.45
CA PHE A 104 21.75 4.84 -1.45
C PHE A 104 20.74 4.46 -2.54
N MET A 105 19.47 4.70 -2.32
CA MET A 105 18.40 4.30 -3.24
C MET A 105 17.91 5.49 -4.08
N SER A 106 17.60 5.23 -5.36
CA SER A 106 16.94 6.22 -6.23
C SER A 106 15.49 6.46 -5.80
N ILE A 107 14.99 7.67 -6.07
CA ILE A 107 13.60 8.08 -5.78
C ILE A 107 12.59 7.08 -6.36
N SER A 108 12.80 6.64 -7.60
CA SER A 108 11.92 5.66 -8.26
C SER A 108 11.80 4.36 -7.46
N ARG A 109 12.93 3.78 -7.00
CA ARG A 109 12.91 2.55 -6.19
C ARG A 109 12.21 2.74 -4.85
N MET A 110 12.42 3.90 -4.20
CA MET A 110 11.75 4.24 -2.95
C MET A 110 10.23 4.34 -3.14
N THR A 111 9.79 4.96 -4.23
CA THR A 111 8.38 5.09 -4.59
C THR A 111 7.74 3.72 -4.83
N ASP A 112 8.41 2.84 -5.59
CA ASP A 112 7.91 1.49 -5.86
C ASP A 112 7.78 0.64 -4.58
N LEU A 113 8.78 0.70 -3.67
CA LEU A 113 8.74 0.01 -2.38
C LEU A 113 7.62 0.54 -1.47
N THR A 114 7.41 1.85 -1.47
CA THR A 114 6.31 2.47 -0.72
C THR A 114 4.97 2.03 -1.29
N SER A 115 4.85 1.99 -2.62
CA SER A 115 3.63 1.60 -3.32
C SER A 115 3.25 0.15 -3.02
N ILE A 116 4.20 -0.80 -3.15
CA ILE A 116 3.92 -2.23 -2.88
C ILE A 116 3.53 -2.46 -1.42
N GLY A 117 4.24 -1.82 -0.47
CA GLY A 117 3.94 -1.95 0.96
C GLY A 117 2.55 -1.40 1.31
N THR A 118 2.19 -0.23 0.76
CA THR A 118 0.90 0.41 1.01
C THR A 118 -0.25 -0.37 0.38
N LEU A 119 -0.11 -0.79 -0.89
CA LEU A 119 -1.13 -1.59 -1.56
C LEU A 119 -1.35 -2.93 -0.85
N PHE A 120 -0.28 -3.60 -0.42
CA PHE A 120 -0.39 -4.84 0.33
C PHE A 120 -1.07 -4.63 1.69
N ALA A 121 -0.76 -3.55 2.41
CA ALA A 121 -1.44 -3.21 3.66
C ALA A 121 -2.95 -3.00 3.44
N PHE A 122 -3.35 -2.32 2.35
CA PHE A 122 -4.76 -2.16 2.00
C PHE A 122 -5.43 -3.49 1.67
N VAL A 123 -4.75 -4.39 0.96
CA VAL A 123 -5.25 -5.75 0.71
C VAL A 123 -5.51 -6.48 2.03
N LEU A 124 -4.56 -6.44 2.98
CA LEU A 124 -4.72 -7.07 4.30
C LEU A 124 -5.89 -6.48 5.08
N VAL A 125 -6.04 -5.15 5.09
CA VAL A 125 -7.16 -4.49 5.76
C VAL A 125 -8.49 -4.88 5.12
N CYS A 126 -8.58 -4.88 3.79
CA CYS A 126 -9.80 -5.27 3.08
C CYS A 126 -10.19 -6.72 3.39
N PHE A 127 -9.26 -7.67 3.33
CA PHE A 127 -9.54 -9.06 3.70
C PHE A 127 -9.80 -9.22 5.21
N GLY A 128 -9.11 -8.46 6.06
CA GLY A 128 -9.36 -8.44 7.50
C GLY A 128 -10.81 -8.07 7.82
N VAL A 129 -11.34 -7.03 7.17
CA VAL A 129 -12.75 -6.62 7.34
C VAL A 129 -13.74 -7.71 6.91
N LEU A 130 -13.39 -8.54 5.91
CA LEU A 130 -14.25 -9.65 5.47
C LEU A 130 -14.27 -10.80 6.47
N VAL A 131 -13.16 -11.04 7.17
CA VAL A 131 -13.00 -12.15 8.12
C VAL A 131 -13.55 -11.80 9.51
N LEU A 132 -13.47 -10.51 9.89
CA LEU A 132 -13.98 -10.05 11.20
C LEU A 132 -15.48 -10.34 11.32
N PRO A 133 -15.90 -10.98 12.44
CA PRO A 133 -17.32 -11.21 12.69
C PRO A 133 -18.04 -9.86 12.72
N ARG A 134 -19.22 -9.80 12.10
CA ARG A 134 -20.06 -8.60 12.13
C ARG A 134 -20.37 -8.32 13.60
N LEU A 135 -19.82 -7.22 14.13
CA LEU A 135 -20.04 -6.79 15.51
C LEU A 135 -21.53 -6.77 15.82
N SER A 136 -21.88 -7.42 16.93
CA SER A 136 -23.27 -7.49 17.42
C SER A 136 -23.90 -6.11 17.53
N PRO A 137 -25.24 -5.98 17.35
CA PRO A 137 -25.95 -4.70 17.41
C PRO A 137 -25.80 -3.94 18.74
N SER A 138 -25.28 -4.60 19.76
CA SER A 138 -25.07 -4.05 21.11
C SER A 138 -24.06 -2.91 21.19
N ILE A 139 -23.14 -2.78 20.23
CA ILE A 139 -22.24 -1.61 20.14
C ILE A 139 -22.91 -0.55 19.26
N LYS A 140 -24.07 -0.07 19.70
CA LYS A 140 -24.81 1.05 19.12
C LYS A 140 -24.25 2.40 19.58
N GLY A 141 -22.94 2.59 19.49
CA GLY A 141 -22.33 3.91 19.54
C GLY A 141 -22.35 4.54 18.14
N GLN A 142 -22.40 5.86 18.05
CA GLN A 142 -22.50 6.71 16.86
C GLN A 142 -21.35 6.53 15.82
N ALA A 143 -20.89 5.31 15.56
CA ALA A 143 -19.87 5.04 14.58
C ALA A 143 -20.48 5.08 13.16
N PHE A 144 -19.84 5.83 12.26
CA PHE A 144 -20.16 5.81 10.83
C PHE A 144 -20.07 4.37 10.32
N ARG A 145 -21.15 3.86 9.78
CA ARG A 145 -21.20 2.52 9.18
C ARG A 145 -21.37 2.65 7.68
N LEU A 146 -20.42 2.11 6.95
CA LEU A 146 -20.60 1.95 5.51
C LEU A 146 -21.81 1.05 5.24
N PRO A 147 -22.65 1.39 4.26
CA PRO A 147 -23.79 0.57 3.90
C PRO A 147 -23.32 -0.83 3.48
N TYR A 148 -23.93 -1.85 4.04
CA TYR A 148 -23.70 -3.22 3.61
C TYR A 148 -24.35 -3.43 2.25
N ILE A 149 -23.54 -3.53 1.21
CA ILE A 149 -24.00 -3.88 -0.13
C ILE A 149 -23.67 -5.36 -0.35
N ASN A 150 -24.69 -6.18 -0.52
CA ASN A 150 -24.51 -7.61 -0.70
C ASN A 150 -23.80 -7.89 -2.05
N GLY A 151 -22.59 -8.44 -1.97
CA GLY A 151 -21.78 -8.81 -3.13
C GLY A 151 -22.07 -10.21 -3.69
N GLN A 152 -23.02 -10.96 -3.11
CA GLN A 152 -23.26 -12.37 -3.40
C GLN A 152 -23.44 -12.69 -4.90
N TYR A 153 -24.17 -11.85 -5.64
CA TYR A 153 -24.39 -12.03 -7.08
C TYR A 153 -23.52 -11.09 -7.92
N ILE A 154 -23.23 -9.90 -7.39
CA ILE A 154 -22.51 -8.85 -8.13
C ILE A 154 -21.06 -9.26 -8.36
N ILE A 155 -20.36 -9.80 -7.34
CA ILE A 155 -18.95 -10.19 -7.47
C ILE A 155 -18.77 -11.35 -8.44
N PRO A 156 -19.53 -12.47 -8.36
CA PRO A 156 -19.46 -13.51 -9.38
C PRO A 156 -19.80 -13.03 -10.80
N ALA A 157 -20.80 -12.14 -10.94
CA ALA A 157 -21.14 -11.55 -12.23
C ALA A 157 -19.96 -10.72 -12.79
N LEU A 158 -19.34 -9.87 -11.96
CA LEU A 158 -18.12 -9.12 -12.36
C LEU A 158 -16.97 -10.05 -12.71
N ALA A 159 -16.77 -11.14 -11.98
CA ALA A 159 -15.75 -12.12 -12.29
C ALA A 159 -16.01 -12.82 -13.64
N LEU A 160 -17.25 -13.19 -13.95
CA LEU A 160 -17.63 -13.76 -15.25
C LEU A 160 -17.42 -12.76 -16.38
N ILE A 161 -17.79 -11.49 -16.19
CA ILE A 161 -17.55 -10.41 -17.16
C ILE A 161 -16.04 -10.25 -17.38
N PHE A 162 -15.26 -10.21 -16.31
CA PHE A 162 -13.80 -10.12 -16.38
C PHE A 162 -13.18 -11.30 -17.15
N LEU A 163 -13.63 -12.52 -16.88
CA LEU A 163 -13.15 -13.71 -17.58
C LEU A 163 -13.56 -13.71 -19.06
N TYR A 164 -14.78 -13.28 -19.38
CA TYR A 164 -15.26 -13.22 -20.77
C TYR A 164 -14.50 -12.19 -21.59
N PHE A 165 -14.36 -10.96 -21.11
CA PHE A 165 -13.61 -9.93 -21.83
C PHE A 165 -12.09 -10.12 -21.75
N GLY A 166 -11.59 -10.72 -20.66
CA GLY A 166 -10.17 -10.98 -20.43
C GLY A 166 -9.64 -12.29 -21.03
N GLN A 167 -10.48 -13.12 -21.68
CA GLN A 167 -10.09 -14.45 -22.16
C GLN A 167 -8.83 -14.43 -23.05
N HIS A 168 -8.72 -13.46 -23.98
CA HIS A 168 -7.55 -13.33 -24.85
C HIS A 168 -6.29 -12.99 -24.05
N ARG A 169 -6.39 -12.08 -23.07
CA ARG A 169 -5.29 -11.72 -22.19
C ARG A 169 -4.87 -12.90 -21.32
N ILE A 170 -5.83 -13.65 -20.77
CA ILE A 170 -5.56 -14.83 -19.92
C ILE A 170 -4.88 -15.93 -20.74
N LEU A 171 -5.36 -16.21 -21.96
CA LEU A 171 -4.74 -17.20 -22.84
C LEU A 171 -3.31 -16.82 -23.26
N ASN A 172 -3.06 -15.54 -23.53
CA ASN A 172 -1.73 -15.05 -23.83
C ASN A 172 -0.83 -15.15 -22.60
N ALA A 173 -1.33 -14.76 -21.42
CA ALA A 173 -0.61 -14.89 -20.15
C ALA A 173 -0.19 -16.34 -19.86
N VAL A 174 -1.04 -17.32 -20.14
CA VAL A 174 -0.70 -18.75 -20.00
C VAL A 174 0.39 -19.18 -20.97
N LYS A 175 0.40 -18.66 -22.21
CA LYS A 175 1.42 -18.99 -23.21
C LYS A 175 2.76 -18.33 -22.92
N GLU A 176 2.75 -17.11 -22.42
CA GLU A 176 3.94 -16.27 -22.17
C GLU A 176 4.53 -16.48 -20.76
N ALA A 177 3.77 -17.04 -19.82
CA ALA A 177 4.22 -17.33 -18.45
C ALA A 177 5.49 -18.20 -18.37
N GLY A 178 5.82 -18.95 -19.43
CA GLY A 178 7.03 -19.77 -19.55
C GLY A 178 8.27 -19.03 -20.06
N ASN A 179 8.13 -17.82 -20.66
CA ASN A 179 9.19 -17.24 -21.48
C ASN A 179 9.78 -15.91 -21.00
N GLU A 180 9.35 -15.29 -19.91
CA GLU A 180 9.93 -14.05 -19.33
C GLU A 180 8.93 -13.14 -18.61
N GLY A 181 7.66 -13.51 -18.52
CA GLY A 181 6.62 -12.61 -18.02
C GLY A 181 6.31 -12.76 -16.53
N TYR A 182 7.14 -12.27 -15.60
CA TYR A 182 6.71 -12.23 -14.18
C TYR A 182 5.35 -11.51 -14.01
N GLN A 183 5.07 -10.48 -14.81
CA GLN A 183 3.79 -9.77 -14.81
C GLN A 183 2.64 -10.69 -15.24
N GLU A 184 2.87 -11.57 -16.21
CA GLU A 184 1.88 -12.54 -16.66
C GLU A 184 1.59 -13.59 -15.57
N ILE A 185 2.62 -14.01 -14.82
CA ILE A 185 2.44 -14.89 -13.66
C ILE A 185 1.62 -14.19 -12.58
N LEU A 186 1.94 -12.93 -12.26
CA LEU A 186 1.17 -12.14 -11.27
C LEU A 186 -0.28 -11.93 -11.72
N PHE A 187 -0.51 -11.71 -13.01
CA PHE A 187 -1.86 -11.59 -13.57
C PHE A 187 -2.65 -12.90 -13.46
N LEU A 188 -2.02 -14.05 -13.68
CA LEU A 188 -2.65 -15.35 -13.49
C LEU A 188 -2.98 -15.60 -12.00
N VAL A 189 -2.05 -15.26 -11.10
CA VAL A 189 -2.29 -15.34 -9.65
C VAL A 189 -3.45 -14.43 -9.23
N PHE A 190 -3.49 -13.20 -9.74
CA PHE A 190 -4.61 -12.28 -9.52
C PHE A 190 -5.94 -12.87 -10.01
N THR A 191 -5.96 -13.41 -11.23
CA THR A 191 -7.15 -14.04 -11.82
C THR A 191 -7.63 -15.21 -10.95
N PHE A 192 -6.70 -16.05 -10.49
CA PHE A 192 -7.03 -17.15 -9.59
C PHE A 192 -7.62 -16.66 -8.26
N ILE A 193 -7.00 -15.67 -7.63
CA ILE A 193 -7.51 -15.06 -6.38
C ILE A 193 -8.90 -14.48 -6.62
N PHE A 194 -9.14 -13.81 -7.76
CA PHE A 194 -10.44 -13.22 -8.06
C PHE A 194 -11.53 -14.29 -8.20
N ILE A 195 -11.24 -15.41 -8.85
CA ILE A 195 -12.17 -16.55 -8.95
C ILE A 195 -12.49 -17.10 -7.55
N VAL A 196 -11.48 -17.34 -6.73
CA VAL A 196 -11.66 -17.85 -5.36
C VAL A 196 -12.51 -16.88 -4.52
N VAL A 197 -12.23 -15.58 -4.59
CA VAL A 197 -13.00 -14.56 -3.86
C VAL A 197 -14.43 -14.48 -4.38
N ALA A 198 -14.67 -14.65 -5.69
CA ALA A 198 -16.01 -14.68 -6.27
C ALA A 198 -16.83 -15.88 -5.75
N ILE A 199 -16.23 -17.06 -5.67
CA ILE A 199 -16.86 -18.27 -5.11
C ILE A 199 -17.16 -18.05 -3.62
N LEU A 200 -16.20 -17.55 -2.85
CA LEU A 200 -16.38 -17.28 -1.41
C LEU A 200 -17.43 -16.20 -1.17
N SER A 201 -17.51 -15.19 -2.01
CA SER A 201 -18.53 -14.14 -1.93
C SER A 201 -19.94 -14.70 -2.16
N PHE A 202 -20.09 -15.63 -3.12
CA PHE A 202 -21.34 -16.33 -3.36
C PHE A 202 -21.79 -17.15 -2.14
N LEU A 203 -20.86 -17.90 -1.53
CA LEU A 203 -21.15 -18.77 -0.38
C LEU A 203 -21.38 -18.01 0.93
N LYS A 204 -20.55 -16.99 1.22
CA LYS A 204 -20.52 -16.30 2.52
C LYS A 204 -21.20 -14.94 2.52
N LYS A 205 -21.76 -14.49 1.42
CA LYS A 205 -22.49 -13.20 1.27
C LYS A 205 -21.64 -12.00 1.73
N TYR A 206 -20.41 -11.90 1.25
CA TYR A 206 -19.50 -10.81 1.59
C TYR A 206 -19.99 -9.44 1.05
N SER A 207 -19.56 -8.35 1.71
CA SER A 207 -19.79 -7.00 1.21
C SER A 207 -18.94 -6.72 -0.02
N ILE A 208 -19.51 -6.00 -1.00
CA ILE A 208 -18.84 -5.66 -2.26
C ILE A 208 -17.65 -4.71 -2.07
N ILE A 209 -17.74 -3.74 -1.15
CA ILE A 209 -16.77 -2.65 -0.98
C ILE A 209 -15.36 -3.17 -0.66
N PRO A 210 -15.16 -4.01 0.38
CA PRO A 210 -13.83 -4.54 0.68
C PRO A 210 -13.28 -5.43 -0.44
N ILE A 211 -14.13 -6.18 -1.14
CA ILE A 211 -13.67 -7.05 -2.23
C ILE A 211 -13.16 -6.21 -3.39
N ILE A 212 -13.91 -5.21 -3.84
CA ILE A 212 -13.46 -4.32 -4.91
C ILE A 212 -12.15 -3.62 -4.50
N GLY A 213 -12.07 -3.10 -3.26
CA GLY A 213 -10.85 -2.48 -2.75
C GLY A 213 -9.64 -3.42 -2.82
N ALA A 214 -9.79 -4.67 -2.35
CA ALA A 214 -8.72 -5.66 -2.41
C ALA A 214 -8.32 -6.01 -3.85
N MET A 215 -9.31 -6.21 -4.74
CA MET A 215 -9.05 -6.53 -6.14
C MET A 215 -8.35 -5.38 -6.89
N CYS A 216 -8.78 -4.14 -6.67
CA CYS A 216 -8.09 -2.98 -7.26
C CYS A 216 -6.64 -2.88 -6.78
N CYS A 217 -6.38 -3.06 -5.48
CA CYS A 217 -5.01 -3.03 -4.95
C CYS A 217 -4.15 -4.16 -5.52
N LEU A 218 -4.67 -5.39 -5.58
CA LEU A 218 -3.96 -6.54 -6.16
C LEU A 218 -3.66 -6.33 -7.65
N TYR A 219 -4.60 -5.75 -8.40
CA TYR A 219 -4.39 -5.45 -9.81
C TYR A 219 -3.28 -4.42 -10.02
N LEU A 220 -3.28 -3.33 -9.23
CA LEU A 220 -2.23 -2.30 -9.29
C LEU A 220 -0.85 -2.85 -8.91
N MET A 221 -0.78 -3.86 -8.05
CA MET A 221 0.49 -4.49 -7.67
C MET A 221 1.15 -5.26 -8.83
N ILE A 222 0.43 -5.65 -9.87
CA ILE A 222 0.97 -6.37 -11.04
C ILE A 222 1.97 -5.50 -11.80
N GLU A 223 1.73 -4.19 -11.88
CA GLU A 223 2.56 -3.23 -12.61
C GLU A 223 3.88 -2.86 -11.89
N ILE A 224 4.06 -3.30 -10.65
CA ILE A 224 5.26 -2.97 -9.86
C ILE A 224 6.46 -3.80 -10.34
N PRO A 225 7.65 -3.19 -10.51
CA PRO A 225 8.85 -3.87 -10.98
C PRO A 225 9.27 -5.08 -10.13
N PRO A 226 9.87 -6.14 -10.73
CA PRO A 226 10.23 -7.38 -10.02
C PRO A 226 11.24 -7.16 -8.89
N VAL A 227 12.11 -6.18 -9.02
CA VAL A 227 13.08 -5.84 -7.99
C VAL A 227 12.39 -5.40 -6.69
N SER A 228 11.28 -4.66 -6.80
CA SER A 228 10.50 -4.20 -5.65
C SER A 228 9.76 -5.36 -4.99
N TRP A 229 9.29 -6.33 -5.76
CA TRP A 229 8.73 -7.59 -5.23
C TRP A 229 9.77 -8.40 -4.45
N LEU A 230 11.00 -8.50 -4.96
CA LEU A 230 12.07 -9.20 -4.26
C LEU A 230 12.36 -8.55 -2.90
N TRP A 231 12.53 -7.24 -2.84
CA TRP A 231 12.73 -6.51 -1.60
C TRP A 231 11.55 -6.63 -0.64
N PHE A 232 10.33 -6.58 -1.17
CA PHE A 232 9.12 -6.79 -0.38
C PHE A 232 9.11 -8.17 0.28
N PHE A 233 9.40 -9.25 -0.47
CA PHE A 233 9.47 -10.59 0.09
C PHE A 233 10.61 -10.76 1.10
N VAL A 234 11.75 -10.14 0.89
CA VAL A 234 12.85 -10.13 1.87
C VAL A 234 12.38 -9.49 3.18
N TRP A 235 11.76 -8.32 3.12
CA TRP A 235 11.22 -7.63 4.29
C TRP A 235 10.11 -8.43 4.99
N MET A 236 9.20 -8.99 4.23
CA MET A 236 8.13 -9.83 4.76
C MET A 236 8.70 -11.06 5.46
N THR A 237 9.71 -11.71 4.88
CA THR A 237 10.38 -12.86 5.49
C THR A 237 11.05 -12.49 6.81
N ILE A 238 11.78 -11.37 6.85
CA ILE A 238 12.38 -10.85 8.10
C ILE A 238 11.31 -10.62 9.15
N GLY A 239 10.20 -9.96 8.78
CA GLY A 239 9.07 -9.74 9.68
C GLY A 239 8.45 -11.04 10.22
N LEU A 240 8.25 -12.04 9.36
CA LEU A 240 7.72 -13.35 9.75
C LEU A 240 8.70 -14.13 10.65
N VAL A 241 10.00 -14.03 10.42
CA VAL A 241 11.02 -14.62 11.28
C VAL A 241 10.97 -14.00 12.67
N ILE A 242 10.95 -12.67 12.75
CA ILE A 242 10.80 -11.96 14.04
C ILE A 242 9.49 -12.37 14.74
N TYR A 243 8.40 -12.45 13.99
CA TYR A 243 7.11 -12.89 14.53
C TYR A 243 7.17 -14.30 15.10
N ASN A 244 7.72 -15.28 14.38
CA ASN A 244 7.79 -16.67 14.82
C ASN A 244 8.76 -16.87 15.99
N LEU A 245 9.92 -16.20 15.98
CA LEU A 245 10.95 -16.37 17.00
C LEU A 245 10.62 -15.63 18.30
N TYR A 246 10.08 -14.43 18.19
CA TYR A 246 9.85 -13.55 19.34
C TYR A 246 8.37 -13.30 19.64
N SER A 247 7.63 -12.73 18.68
CA SER A 247 6.30 -12.19 18.91
C SER A 247 5.28 -13.24 19.33
N LYS A 248 5.30 -14.42 18.70
CA LYS A 248 4.38 -15.52 19.00
C LYS A 248 4.46 -15.99 20.47
N LYS A 249 5.65 -15.93 21.08
CA LYS A 249 5.87 -16.35 22.47
C LYS A 249 5.53 -15.26 23.50
N HIS A 250 5.61 -13.99 23.10
CA HIS A 250 5.47 -12.84 24.01
C HIS A 250 4.18 -12.07 23.81
N SER A 251 3.40 -12.38 22.77
CA SER A 251 2.13 -11.72 22.48
C SER A 251 1.15 -11.84 23.66
N LEU A 252 0.60 -10.72 24.10
CA LEU A 252 -0.42 -10.69 25.14
C LEU A 252 -1.75 -11.31 24.66
N LEU A 253 -2.02 -11.27 23.35
CA LEU A 253 -3.21 -11.87 22.72
C LEU A 253 -3.18 -13.40 22.72
N ALA A 254 -2.00 -14.01 22.81
CA ALA A 254 -1.87 -15.46 22.87
C ALA A 254 -2.06 -16.02 24.29
N LYS A 255 -2.23 -15.16 25.29
CA LYS A 255 -2.41 -15.55 26.72
C LYS A 255 -3.88 -15.52 27.16
N ASN A 256 -4.78 -15.08 26.31
CA ASN A 256 -6.22 -15.15 26.46
C ASN A 256 -6.80 -16.15 25.46
#